data_c452327aa07207227004957bf8eaf4f1
#
_entry.id   c452327aa07207227004957bf8eaf4f1
#
_cell.length_a   1.000
_cell.length_b   1.000
_cell.length_c   1.000
_cell.angle_alpha   90.00
_cell.angle_beta   90.00
_cell.angle_gamma   90.00
#
_symmetry.space_group_name_H-M   'P 1'
#
loop_
_entity.id
_entity.type
_entity.pdbx_description
1 polymer ?
#
loop_
_entity_poly.entity_id
_entity_poly.type
_entity_poly.pdbx_seq_one_letter_code
_entity_poly.pdbx_strand_id
1 'polypeptide(L)'
;MENLVHKLLPFNIVLFLLISFQTTFAQHSIAKIWIPDYVEMQYAGSIGYMSTGVGYRLSPEKTTLSFHYGYVPAAKGGELHIAAVKFEYKPISIRIKDKLIFHPVNPGVFLSYTFGDQFGLTFDRDQYLKGYYFWSPALREHISFSSELQILGDRSSSIKSISLYTEANTNDLYMISWWENRTKTPIFEIFHLGFGVRMNF
;
A
#
# COMPACT_ATOMS: atom_id res chain seq x y z
N MET A 1 12.29 -4.11 -34.20
CA MET A 1 11.00 -3.49 -33.81
C MET A 1 10.29 -4.23 -32.70
N GLU A 2 10.40 -5.53 -32.55
CA GLU A 2 9.75 -6.34 -31.50
C GLU A 2 10.21 -6.01 -30.06
N ASN A 3 11.47 -5.62 -29.86
CA ASN A 3 11.99 -5.31 -28.52
C ASN A 3 11.45 -4.00 -27.90
N LEU A 4 10.81 -3.13 -28.68
CA LEU A 4 10.26 -1.87 -28.16
C LEU A 4 8.86 -2.07 -27.57
N VAL A 5 8.08 -3.00 -28.15
CA VAL A 5 6.71 -3.28 -27.74
C VAL A 5 6.68 -3.93 -26.35
N HIS A 6 7.59 -4.86 -26.04
CA HIS A 6 7.68 -5.50 -24.73
C HIS A 6 8.14 -4.56 -23.60
N LYS A 7 8.90 -3.50 -23.91
CA LYS A 7 9.35 -2.50 -22.92
C LYS A 7 8.29 -1.46 -22.58
N LEU A 8 7.30 -1.24 -23.45
CA LEU A 8 6.25 -0.25 -23.27
C LEU A 8 4.97 -0.83 -22.64
N LEU A 9 4.84 -2.16 -22.63
CA LEU A 9 3.63 -2.84 -22.15
C LEU A 9 3.31 -2.54 -20.67
N PRO A 10 4.26 -2.62 -19.72
CA PRO A 10 3.97 -2.32 -18.32
C PRO A 10 3.65 -0.84 -18.09
N PHE A 11 4.33 0.06 -18.81
CA PHE A 11 4.07 1.50 -18.70
C PHE A 11 2.67 1.88 -19.22
N ASN A 12 2.21 1.26 -20.28
CA ASN A 12 0.87 1.49 -20.83
C ASN A 12 -0.23 0.93 -19.94
N ILE A 13 0.00 -0.18 -19.23
CA ILE A 13 -0.96 -0.75 -18.27
C ILE A 13 -1.13 0.19 -17.06
N VAL A 14 -0.04 0.71 -16.51
CA VAL A 14 -0.07 1.68 -15.41
C VAL A 14 -0.75 2.98 -15.85
N LEU A 15 -0.43 3.47 -17.04
CA LEU A 15 -1.05 4.68 -17.59
C LEU A 15 -2.55 4.47 -17.86
N PHE A 16 -2.97 3.32 -18.36
CA PHE A 16 -4.37 2.99 -18.60
C PHE A 16 -5.16 2.87 -17.30
N LEU A 17 -4.57 2.28 -16.25
CA LEU A 17 -5.14 2.25 -14.91
C LEU A 17 -5.29 3.67 -14.33
N LEU A 18 -4.30 4.54 -14.49
CA LEU A 18 -4.35 5.94 -14.05
C LEU A 18 -5.43 6.75 -14.78
N ILE A 19 -5.62 6.55 -16.08
CA ILE A 19 -6.63 7.26 -16.90
C ILE A 19 -8.05 6.76 -16.57
N SER A 20 -8.22 5.47 -16.27
CA SER A 20 -9.52 4.89 -15.87
C SER A 20 -10.03 5.45 -14.53
N PHE A 21 -9.14 5.97 -13.69
CA PHE A 21 -9.47 6.62 -12.42
C PHE A 21 -10.09 8.01 -12.56
N GLN A 22 -9.93 8.69 -13.69
CA GLN A 22 -10.35 10.09 -13.85
C GLN A 22 -11.87 10.32 -13.86
N THR A 23 -12.68 9.30 -14.08
CA THR A 23 -14.12 9.47 -14.23
C THR A 23 -14.94 9.45 -12.93
N THR A 24 -14.31 9.08 -11.79
CA THR A 24 -15.03 8.90 -10.52
C THR A 24 -14.89 10.09 -9.54
N PHE A 25 -14.01 11.05 -9.82
CA PHE A 25 -13.68 12.13 -8.87
C PHE A 25 -14.57 13.39 -8.97
N ALA A 26 -15.59 13.41 -9.82
CA ALA A 26 -16.26 14.65 -10.25
C ALA A 26 -17.26 15.28 -9.26
N GLN A 27 -17.50 14.77 -8.05
CA GLN A 27 -18.51 15.34 -7.15
C GLN A 27 -18.18 15.38 -5.65
N HIS A 28 -16.92 15.37 -5.24
CA HIS A 28 -16.59 15.66 -3.83
C HIS A 28 -16.21 17.12 -3.65
N SER A 29 -16.98 17.83 -2.80
CA SER A 29 -16.72 19.22 -2.41
C SER A 29 -15.27 19.39 -1.94
N ILE A 30 -14.54 20.33 -2.51
CA ILE A 30 -13.12 20.64 -2.25
C ILE A 30 -12.83 20.86 -0.75
N ALA A 31 -13.81 21.33 0.02
CA ALA A 31 -13.68 21.52 1.48
C ALA A 31 -13.51 20.21 2.28
N LYS A 32 -13.87 19.05 1.72
CA LYS A 32 -13.78 17.76 2.40
C LYS A 32 -12.41 17.09 2.24
N ILE A 33 -11.58 17.55 1.32
CA ILE A 33 -10.25 16.97 1.03
C ILE A 33 -9.27 17.16 2.20
N TRP A 34 -9.46 18.19 3.03
CA TRP A 34 -8.55 18.50 4.13
C TRP A 34 -8.80 17.69 5.42
N ILE A 35 -9.94 17.01 5.52
CA ILE A 35 -10.29 16.23 6.72
C ILE A 35 -10.26 14.75 6.33
N PRO A 36 -9.30 13.96 6.86
CA PRO A 36 -9.26 12.54 6.58
C PRO A 36 -10.47 11.81 7.19
N ASP A 37 -10.93 10.77 6.52
CA ASP A 37 -12.03 9.92 7.01
C ASP A 37 -11.55 8.95 8.10
N TYR A 38 -10.23 8.68 8.14
CA TYR A 38 -9.61 7.83 9.16
C TYR A 38 -8.13 8.12 9.34
N VAL A 39 -7.61 7.71 10.49
CA VAL A 39 -6.18 7.59 10.74
C VAL A 39 -5.85 6.14 11.02
N GLU A 40 -4.61 5.74 10.73
CA GLU A 40 -4.17 4.38 11.00
C GLU A 40 -2.71 4.34 11.46
N MET A 41 -2.43 3.33 12.26
CA MET A 41 -1.07 3.00 12.70
C MET A 41 -0.82 1.52 12.40
N GLN A 42 0.37 1.22 11.88
CA GLN A 42 0.76 -0.15 11.54
C GLN A 42 2.14 -0.44 12.12
N TYR A 43 2.28 -1.63 12.65
CA TYR A 43 3.53 -2.23 13.07
C TYR A 43 3.94 -3.27 12.03
N ALA A 44 5.21 -3.25 11.63
CA ALA A 44 5.80 -4.15 10.63
C ALA A 44 5.17 -4.00 9.22
N GLY A 45 5.46 -4.92 8.33
CA GLY A 45 5.11 -4.81 6.90
C GLY A 45 6.20 -4.06 6.11
N SER A 46 5.87 -3.65 4.88
CA SER A 46 6.87 -3.03 3.97
C SER A 46 6.92 -1.50 4.03
N ILE A 47 6.11 -0.85 4.87
CA ILE A 47 6.12 0.62 5.01
C ILE A 47 7.05 1.05 6.17
N GLY A 48 7.74 0.11 6.83
CA GLY A 48 8.68 0.37 7.91
C GLY A 48 8.43 -0.48 9.15
N TYR A 49 9.23 -0.25 10.19
CA TYR A 49 9.05 -0.91 11.49
C TYR A 49 7.76 -0.45 12.19
N MET A 50 7.49 0.85 12.11
CA MET A 50 6.21 1.47 12.45
C MET A 50 5.83 2.48 11.38
N SER A 51 4.53 2.56 11.08
CA SER A 51 4.01 3.59 10.19
C SER A 51 2.72 4.20 10.74
N THR A 52 2.48 5.44 10.37
CA THR A 52 1.21 6.14 10.62
C THR A 52 0.68 6.64 9.29
N GLY A 53 -0.64 6.68 9.15
CA GLY A 53 -1.27 7.12 7.93
C GLY A 53 -2.59 7.84 8.15
N VAL A 54 -2.97 8.61 7.15
CA VAL A 54 -4.28 9.25 7.02
C VAL A 54 -4.94 8.78 5.75
N GLY A 55 -6.25 8.55 5.79
CA GLY A 55 -6.93 7.99 4.63
C GLY A 55 -8.29 8.60 4.35
N TYR A 56 -8.69 8.44 3.09
CA TYR A 56 -9.91 8.98 2.49
C TYR A 56 -10.70 7.85 1.84
N ARG A 57 -12.03 7.89 2.03
CA ARG A 57 -12.93 6.96 1.34
C ARG A 57 -13.29 7.54 -0.02
N LEU A 58 -12.90 6.84 -1.09
CA LEU A 58 -13.22 7.23 -2.47
C LEU A 58 -14.62 6.78 -2.90
N SER A 59 -15.07 5.67 -2.33
CA SER A 59 -16.44 5.18 -2.47
C SER A 59 -16.90 4.74 -1.09
N PRO A 60 -18.15 5.06 -0.70
CA PRO A 60 -18.65 4.65 0.61
C PRO A 60 -18.42 3.14 0.81
N GLU A 61 -17.69 2.78 1.85
CA GLU A 61 -17.48 1.43 2.36
C GLU A 61 -16.61 0.48 1.52
N LYS A 62 -16.21 0.84 0.28
CA LYS A 62 -15.51 -0.13 -0.58
C LYS A 62 -14.08 0.21 -0.95
N THR A 63 -13.78 1.47 -1.22
CA THR A 63 -12.43 1.86 -1.68
C THR A 63 -11.86 2.97 -0.83
N THR A 64 -10.58 2.85 -0.52
CA THR A 64 -9.85 3.85 0.25
C THR A 64 -8.53 4.20 -0.41
N LEU A 65 -8.12 5.45 -0.22
CA LEU A 65 -6.79 5.95 -0.55
C LEU A 65 -6.17 6.47 0.74
N SER A 66 -4.95 6.04 1.05
CA SER A 66 -4.24 6.49 2.24
C SER A 66 -2.82 6.91 1.94
N PHE A 67 -2.32 7.82 2.76
CA PHE A 67 -0.96 8.31 2.74
C PHE A 67 -0.30 7.92 4.04
N HIS A 68 0.87 7.30 3.97
CA HIS A 68 1.60 6.76 5.10
C HIS A 68 2.98 7.37 5.21
N TYR A 69 3.42 7.48 6.44
CA TYR A 69 4.81 7.73 6.76
C TYR A 69 5.30 6.62 7.69
N GLY A 70 6.34 5.95 7.28
CA GLY A 70 6.96 4.84 7.98
C GLY A 70 8.36 5.17 8.45
N TYR A 71 8.75 4.56 9.54
CA TYR A 71 10.06 4.70 10.16
C TYR A 71 10.64 3.35 10.53
N VAL A 72 11.93 3.16 10.21
CA VAL A 72 12.74 2.04 10.70
C VAL A 72 13.84 2.62 11.59
N PRO A 73 13.92 2.23 12.87
CA PRO A 73 14.97 2.73 13.75
C PRO A 73 16.32 2.08 13.41
N ALA A 74 17.42 2.78 13.70
CA ALA A 74 18.78 2.33 13.43
C ALA A 74 19.09 0.93 13.99
N ALA A 75 18.53 0.59 15.16
CA ALA A 75 18.68 -0.73 15.79
C ALA A 75 18.00 -1.89 15.03
N LYS A 76 17.20 -1.60 13.98
CA LYS A 76 16.43 -2.59 13.21
C LYS A 76 16.85 -2.70 11.73
N GLY A 77 18.07 -2.33 11.42
CA GLY A 77 18.63 -2.50 10.07
C GLY A 77 19.05 -1.20 9.37
N GLY A 78 19.03 -0.08 10.06
CA GLY A 78 19.40 1.24 9.56
C GLY A 78 18.23 2.23 9.67
N GLU A 79 18.55 3.49 9.90
CA GLU A 79 17.55 4.53 10.00
C GLU A 79 16.96 4.81 8.62
N LEU A 80 15.67 4.49 8.45
CA LEU A 80 14.96 4.70 7.19
C LEU A 80 13.65 5.45 7.43
N HIS A 81 13.36 6.34 6.51
CA HIS A 81 12.12 7.07 6.40
C HIS A 81 11.42 6.67 5.10
N ILE A 82 10.15 6.32 5.17
CA ILE A 82 9.41 5.79 4.03
C ILE A 82 8.10 6.55 3.91
N ALA A 83 7.82 7.11 2.74
CA ALA A 83 6.49 7.60 2.39
C ALA A 83 5.78 6.57 1.51
N ALA A 84 4.47 6.37 1.70
CA ALA A 84 3.71 5.49 0.83
C ALA A 84 2.31 6.04 0.53
N VAL A 85 1.81 5.69 -0.65
CA VAL A 85 0.43 5.95 -1.08
C VAL A 85 -0.20 4.61 -1.36
N LYS A 86 -1.28 4.28 -0.64
CA LYS A 86 -1.96 2.99 -0.69
C LYS A 86 -3.40 3.15 -1.16
N PHE A 87 -3.78 2.29 -2.10
CA PHE A 87 -5.16 2.06 -2.51
C PHE A 87 -5.61 0.69 -2.02
N GLU A 88 -6.75 0.62 -1.34
CA GLU A 88 -7.33 -0.61 -0.82
C GLU A 88 -8.80 -0.74 -1.27
N TYR A 89 -9.21 -1.95 -1.64
CA TYR A 89 -10.57 -2.27 -2.00
C TYR A 89 -11.14 -3.33 -1.06
N LYS A 90 -12.33 -3.09 -0.49
CA LYS A 90 -13.05 -3.97 0.45
C LYS A 90 -14.25 -4.63 -0.25
N PRO A 91 -14.07 -5.74 -0.97
CA PRO A 91 -15.15 -6.38 -1.73
C PRO A 91 -16.23 -6.97 -0.83
N ILE A 92 -15.85 -7.53 0.31
CA ILE A 92 -16.70 -8.34 1.18
C ILE A 92 -16.78 -7.70 2.57
N SER A 93 -18.00 -7.52 3.06
CA SER A 93 -18.30 -7.04 4.41
C SER A 93 -19.31 -7.98 5.06
N ILE A 94 -18.89 -8.68 6.10
CA ILE A 94 -19.69 -9.63 6.84
C ILE A 94 -20.04 -9.04 8.20
N ARG A 95 -21.33 -8.73 8.43
CA ARG A 95 -21.79 -8.30 9.74
C ARG A 95 -21.94 -9.53 10.65
N ILE A 96 -21.11 -9.63 11.69
CA ILE A 96 -21.14 -10.74 12.65
C ILE A 96 -22.17 -10.45 13.75
N LYS A 97 -22.20 -9.20 14.25
CA LYS A 97 -23.13 -8.71 15.28
C LYS A 97 -23.45 -7.24 15.00
N ASP A 98 -24.34 -6.65 15.77
CA ASP A 98 -24.80 -5.27 15.60
C ASP A 98 -23.65 -4.25 15.51
N LYS A 99 -22.57 -4.47 16.25
CA LYS A 99 -21.39 -3.59 16.30
C LYS A 99 -20.13 -4.18 15.67
N LEU A 100 -20.18 -5.36 15.05
CA LEU A 100 -18.99 -6.05 14.56
C LEU A 100 -19.12 -6.39 13.08
N ILE A 101 -18.19 -5.87 12.28
CA ILE A 101 -18.10 -6.14 10.84
C ILE A 101 -16.72 -6.74 10.55
N PHE A 102 -16.71 -7.80 9.78
CA PHE A 102 -15.49 -8.48 9.32
C PHE A 102 -15.32 -8.33 7.81
N HIS A 103 -14.13 -7.89 7.41
CA HIS A 103 -13.70 -7.82 6.02
C HIS A 103 -12.60 -8.86 5.81
N PRO A 104 -12.93 -10.03 5.26
CA PRO A 104 -12.01 -11.16 5.25
C PRO A 104 -10.80 -10.97 4.34
N VAL A 105 -10.99 -10.34 3.20
CA VAL A 105 -9.92 -10.11 2.21
C VAL A 105 -10.14 -8.76 1.54
N ASN A 106 -9.16 -7.87 1.71
CA ASN A 106 -9.13 -6.56 1.10
C ASN A 106 -7.86 -6.47 0.25
N PRO A 107 -7.95 -6.66 -1.08
CA PRO A 107 -6.83 -6.44 -1.97
C PRO A 107 -6.46 -4.96 -2.02
N GLY A 108 -5.17 -4.70 -2.11
CA GLY A 108 -4.62 -3.35 -2.22
C GLY A 108 -3.35 -3.32 -3.05
N VAL A 109 -3.01 -2.12 -3.49
CA VAL A 109 -1.74 -1.81 -4.13
C VAL A 109 -1.19 -0.54 -3.51
N PHE A 110 0.11 -0.44 -3.37
CA PHE A 110 0.72 0.79 -2.91
C PHE A 110 2.09 1.04 -3.51
N LEU A 111 2.43 2.32 -3.56
CA LEU A 111 3.73 2.81 -3.93
C LEU A 111 4.45 3.29 -2.67
N SER A 112 5.67 2.86 -2.45
CA SER A 112 6.52 3.36 -1.38
C SER A 112 7.76 4.05 -1.92
N TYR A 113 8.17 5.12 -1.26
CA TYR A 113 9.41 5.84 -1.51
C TYR A 113 10.26 5.86 -0.24
N THR A 114 11.47 5.31 -0.32
CA THR A 114 12.43 5.30 0.78
C THR A 114 13.39 6.48 0.63
N PHE A 115 13.44 7.33 1.65
CA PHE A 115 14.36 8.46 1.71
C PHE A 115 15.76 8.01 2.16
N GLY A 116 16.77 8.63 1.62
CA GLY A 116 18.19 8.40 2.00
C GLY A 116 19.11 8.60 0.80
N ASP A 117 20.31 9.06 1.06
CA ASP A 117 21.30 9.34 0.01
C ASP A 117 21.73 8.06 -0.75
N GLN A 118 21.59 6.90 -0.11
CA GLN A 118 21.84 5.59 -0.71
C GLN A 118 20.70 5.11 -1.63
N PHE A 119 19.54 5.76 -1.61
CA PHE A 119 18.37 5.39 -2.40
C PHE A 119 18.08 6.44 -3.46
N GLY A 120 18.65 6.28 -4.65
CA GLY A 120 18.35 7.13 -5.80
C GLY A 120 17.08 6.67 -6.56
N LEU A 121 16.51 7.55 -7.35
CA LEU A 121 15.46 7.16 -8.31
C LEU A 121 15.98 6.26 -9.42
N THR A 122 17.29 6.31 -9.69
CA THR A 122 17.97 5.47 -10.67
C THR A 122 19.23 4.88 -10.03
N PHE A 123 19.62 3.66 -10.43
CA PHE A 123 20.89 3.09 -10.02
C PHE A 123 22.06 3.93 -10.52
N ASP A 124 23.10 4.01 -9.70
CA ASP A 124 24.33 4.74 -10.04
C ASP A 124 25.01 4.08 -11.25
N ARG A 125 25.33 4.90 -12.24
CA ARG A 125 25.92 4.44 -13.52
C ARG A 125 27.34 3.92 -13.38
N ASP A 126 28.01 4.30 -12.29
CA ASP A 126 29.38 3.87 -12.03
C ASP A 126 29.47 2.46 -11.44
N GLN A 127 28.39 1.96 -10.85
CA GLN A 127 28.30 0.61 -10.28
C GLN A 127 27.74 -0.44 -11.24
N TYR A 128 26.84 -0.05 -12.16
CA TYR A 128 26.12 -1.00 -13.02
C TYR A 128 26.03 -0.52 -14.46
N LEU A 129 26.18 -1.46 -15.40
CA LEU A 129 25.99 -1.20 -16.82
C LEU A 129 24.58 -0.63 -17.08
N LYS A 130 24.51 0.36 -17.96
CA LYS A 130 23.23 1.00 -18.33
C LYS A 130 22.20 -0.04 -18.79
N GLY A 131 21.09 -0.15 -18.03
CA GLY A 131 20.00 -1.08 -18.34
C GLY A 131 20.11 -2.46 -17.68
N TYR A 132 21.12 -2.69 -16.81
CA TYR A 132 21.22 -3.92 -16.03
C TYR A 132 20.10 -3.98 -14.96
N TYR A 133 19.88 -2.87 -14.25
CA TYR A 133 18.71 -2.70 -13.39
C TYR A 133 17.84 -1.56 -13.94
N PHE A 134 16.57 -1.80 -14.15
CA PHE A 134 15.60 -0.76 -14.54
C PHE A 134 14.66 -0.37 -13.39
N TRP A 135 14.86 -0.97 -12.20
CA TRP A 135 14.12 -0.69 -10.98
C TRP A 135 14.71 0.50 -10.25
N SER A 136 13.85 1.29 -9.62
CA SER A 136 14.32 2.34 -8.72
C SER A 136 14.74 1.75 -7.38
N PRO A 137 15.89 2.10 -6.79
CA PRO A 137 16.23 1.72 -5.42
C PRO A 137 15.27 2.32 -4.39
N ALA A 138 14.81 3.56 -4.62
CA ALA A 138 13.97 4.32 -3.70
C ALA A 138 12.49 4.00 -3.83
N LEU A 139 12.00 3.79 -5.07
CA LEU A 139 10.57 3.62 -5.37
C LEU A 139 10.25 2.14 -5.54
N ARG A 140 9.23 1.63 -4.83
CA ARG A 140 8.76 0.25 -4.89
C ARG A 140 7.26 0.18 -5.09
N GLU A 141 6.84 -0.72 -5.97
CA GLU A 141 5.44 -1.09 -6.17
C GLU A 141 5.13 -2.32 -5.32
N HIS A 142 3.98 -2.29 -4.64
CA HIS A 142 3.56 -3.35 -3.73
C HIS A 142 2.16 -3.84 -4.05
N ILE A 143 1.96 -5.14 -3.85
CA ILE A 143 0.64 -5.76 -3.78
C ILE A 143 0.39 -6.13 -2.33
N SER A 144 -0.82 -5.89 -1.83
CA SER A 144 -1.21 -6.20 -0.46
C SER A 144 -2.56 -6.89 -0.39
N PHE A 145 -2.74 -7.66 0.68
CA PHE A 145 -4.01 -8.23 1.08
C PHE A 145 -4.18 -8.02 2.57
N SER A 146 -5.25 -7.37 2.96
CA SER A 146 -5.56 -7.16 4.38
C SER A 146 -6.80 -7.94 4.80
N SER A 147 -6.88 -8.24 6.09
CA SER A 147 -8.09 -8.74 6.77
C SER A 147 -8.38 -7.80 7.93
N GLU A 148 -9.62 -7.31 8.05
CA GLU A 148 -9.98 -6.25 8.99
C GLU A 148 -11.20 -6.65 9.81
N LEU A 149 -11.11 -6.44 11.12
CA LEU A 149 -12.20 -6.55 12.07
C LEU A 149 -12.57 -5.16 12.56
N GLN A 150 -13.74 -4.68 12.16
CA GLN A 150 -14.23 -3.34 12.47
C GLN A 150 -15.26 -3.39 13.61
N ILE A 151 -15.03 -2.59 14.64
CA ILE A 151 -15.90 -2.42 15.80
C ILE A 151 -16.58 -1.06 15.65
N LEU A 152 -17.89 -1.04 15.47
CA LEU A 152 -18.67 0.19 15.32
C LEU A 152 -18.81 0.90 16.68
N GLY A 153 -18.54 2.20 16.68
CA GLY A 153 -18.78 3.11 17.80
C GLY A 153 -20.27 3.47 17.94
N ASP A 154 -20.55 4.26 18.94
CA ASP A 154 -21.90 4.80 19.12
C ASP A 154 -22.17 5.94 18.11
N ARG A 155 -23.44 6.10 17.73
CA ARG A 155 -23.84 7.10 16.71
C ARG A 155 -23.51 8.54 17.10
N SER A 156 -23.48 8.83 18.39
CA SER A 156 -23.15 10.15 18.94
C SER A 156 -21.65 10.42 19.07
N SER A 157 -20.82 9.40 18.89
CA SER A 157 -19.36 9.51 19.01
C SER A 157 -18.74 10.16 17.77
N SER A 158 -17.71 10.96 17.95
CA SER A 158 -16.86 11.45 16.87
C SER A 158 -16.11 10.30 16.19
N ILE A 159 -15.76 9.24 16.94
CA ILE A 159 -15.16 8.02 16.40
C ILE A 159 -16.31 7.09 15.98
N LYS A 160 -16.43 6.86 14.69
CA LYS A 160 -17.48 6.00 14.11
C LYS A 160 -17.15 4.52 14.25
N SER A 161 -15.87 4.17 14.16
CA SER A 161 -15.43 2.80 14.37
C SER A 161 -13.92 2.72 14.63
N ILE A 162 -13.52 1.62 15.27
CA ILE A 162 -12.12 1.21 15.40
C ILE A 162 -11.98 -0.13 14.73
N SER A 163 -10.95 -0.28 13.92
CA SER A 163 -10.64 -1.53 13.23
C SER A 163 -9.27 -2.04 13.63
N LEU A 164 -9.19 -3.35 13.82
CA LEU A 164 -7.93 -4.08 13.90
C LEU A 164 -7.73 -4.79 12.56
N TYR A 165 -6.55 -4.69 11.97
CA TYR A 165 -6.27 -5.36 10.72
C TYR A 165 -4.90 -6.03 10.71
N THR A 166 -4.80 -7.05 9.88
CA THR A 166 -3.54 -7.67 9.48
C THR A 166 -3.37 -7.48 7.98
N GLU A 167 -2.15 -7.26 7.55
CA GLU A 167 -1.82 -7.07 6.13
C GLU A 167 -0.64 -7.95 5.75
N ALA A 168 -0.79 -8.69 4.67
CA ALA A 168 0.29 -9.37 3.97
C ALA A 168 0.61 -8.59 2.70
N ASN A 169 1.86 -8.21 2.48
CA ASN A 169 2.27 -7.47 1.31
C ASN A 169 3.61 -7.96 0.77
N THR A 170 3.84 -7.74 -0.52
CA THR A 170 5.08 -8.03 -1.22
C THR A 170 5.36 -6.93 -2.23
N ASN A 171 6.60 -6.80 -2.65
CA ASN A 171 6.99 -5.80 -3.64
C ASN A 171 7.42 -6.43 -4.97
N ASP A 172 7.57 -5.56 -5.96
CA ASP A 172 8.04 -5.85 -7.32
C ASP A 172 9.31 -6.72 -7.34
N LEU A 173 10.32 -6.37 -6.53
CA LEU A 173 11.61 -7.08 -6.49
C LEU A 173 11.45 -8.51 -5.97
N TYR A 174 10.70 -8.69 -4.86
CA TYR A 174 10.46 -10.02 -4.30
C TYR A 174 9.65 -10.89 -5.24
N MET A 175 8.65 -10.31 -5.92
CA MET A 175 7.84 -11.05 -6.90
C MET A 175 8.67 -11.57 -8.07
N ILE A 176 9.59 -10.76 -8.61
CA ILE A 176 10.45 -11.16 -9.71
C ILE A 176 11.47 -12.18 -9.25
N SER A 177 12.13 -11.92 -8.12
CA SER A 177 13.08 -12.87 -7.53
C SER A 177 12.43 -14.24 -7.27
N TRP A 178 11.18 -14.23 -6.76
CA TRP A 178 10.41 -15.45 -6.59
C TRP A 178 10.09 -16.12 -7.92
N TRP A 179 9.66 -15.37 -8.93
CA TRP A 179 9.34 -15.93 -10.25
C TRP A 179 10.52 -16.68 -10.89
N GLU A 180 11.72 -16.13 -10.73
CA GLU A 180 12.96 -16.77 -11.22
C GLU A 180 13.32 -18.02 -10.39
N ASN A 181 12.97 -18.05 -9.11
CA ASN A 181 13.33 -19.11 -8.17
C ASN A 181 12.13 -19.93 -7.66
N ARG A 182 11.01 -19.90 -8.34
CA ARG A 182 9.72 -20.47 -7.90
C ARG A 182 9.75 -21.98 -7.57
N THR A 183 10.73 -22.72 -8.09
CA THR A 183 10.91 -24.15 -7.81
C THR A 183 11.59 -24.41 -6.46
N LYS A 184 12.23 -23.39 -5.86
CA LYS A 184 12.99 -23.51 -4.62
C LYS A 184 12.38 -22.72 -3.47
N THR A 185 11.69 -21.63 -3.78
CA THR A 185 11.17 -20.68 -2.78
C THR A 185 9.64 -20.72 -2.79
N PRO A 186 8.99 -21.07 -1.68
CA PRO A 186 7.54 -20.98 -1.54
C PRO A 186 7.05 -19.53 -1.62
N ILE A 187 5.89 -19.32 -2.24
CA ILE A 187 5.35 -17.98 -2.47
C ILE A 187 5.11 -17.17 -1.17
N PHE A 188 4.78 -17.83 -0.08
CA PHE A 188 4.52 -17.13 1.19
C PHE A 188 5.78 -16.52 1.83
N GLU A 189 6.98 -16.93 1.43
CA GLU A 189 8.24 -16.38 1.94
C GLU A 189 8.51 -14.96 1.43
N ILE A 190 7.86 -14.56 0.34
CA ILE A 190 8.03 -13.20 -0.20
C ILE A 190 7.04 -12.20 0.40
N PHE A 191 6.13 -12.63 1.28
CA PHE A 191 5.16 -11.76 1.91
C PHE A 191 5.63 -11.29 3.28
N HIS A 192 5.54 -10.00 3.51
CA HIS A 192 5.76 -9.35 4.80
C HIS A 192 4.42 -9.13 5.49
N LEU A 193 4.35 -9.48 6.78
CA LEU A 193 3.15 -9.30 7.58
C LEU A 193 3.24 -8.01 8.41
N GLY A 194 2.15 -7.25 8.42
CA GLY A 194 1.94 -6.09 9.27
C GLY A 194 0.64 -6.22 10.06
N PHE A 195 0.60 -5.52 11.20
CA PHE A 195 -0.58 -5.44 12.08
C PHE A 195 -0.88 -3.99 12.35
N GLY A 196 -2.15 -3.61 12.29
CA GLY A 196 -2.49 -2.22 12.48
C GLY A 196 -3.85 -1.99 13.13
N VAL A 197 -4.01 -0.73 13.50
CA VAL A 197 -5.25 -0.19 14.05
C VAL A 197 -5.67 0.98 13.18
N ARG A 198 -6.94 1.04 12.82
CA ARG A 198 -7.55 2.12 12.06
C ARG A 198 -8.67 2.74 12.87
N MET A 199 -8.69 4.05 13.00
CA MET A 199 -9.72 4.82 13.69
C MET A 199 -10.47 5.65 12.64
N ASN A 200 -11.77 5.40 12.49
CA ASN A 200 -12.63 6.04 11.51
C ASN A 200 -13.50 7.14 12.17
N PHE A 201 -13.68 8.25 11.45
CA PHE A 201 -14.43 9.43 11.89
C PHE A 201 -15.72 9.62 11.11
#